data_e066e4de12a7d3c0bdd4558647621362
#
_entry.id   e066e4de12a7d3c0bdd4558647621362
#
_cell.length_a   1.000
_cell.length_b   1.000
_cell.length_c   1.000
_cell.angle_alpha   90.00
_cell.angle_beta   90.00
_cell.angle_gamma   90.00
#
_symmetry.space_group_name_H-M   'P 1'
#
loop_
_entity.id
_entity.type
_entity.pdbx_description
1 polymer ?
#
loop_
_entity_poly.entity_id
_entity_poly.type
_entity_poly.pdbx_seq_one_letter_code
_entity_poly.pdbx_strand_id
1 'polypeptide(L)'
;MEARAQATRILESVKSSGVHYRDSLPMIASENIISPMVAAAVNSDLHGRYAEGLPGKRYYQGCEDFDTIESIGIESAKRVFNCSFTNIQSISGTVSNIASLKALVKPGETITAVSTADGGHISHARMGAVGVRGLNLVTYPWDIDRMEPDIDASAKIIRETSPSLALFGQSVFLFPTPLKELSDVAHEVGARVMYCLLYTSPSPRD
;
A
#
# COMPACT_ATOMS: atom_id res chain seq x y z
N MET A 1 -34.53 -23.35 7.88
CA MET A 1 -33.66 -24.49 7.47
C MET A 1 -32.57 -24.05 6.47
N GLU A 2 -32.93 -23.25 5.49
CA GLU A 2 -31.99 -22.80 4.43
C GLU A 2 -30.80 -21.98 4.96
N ALA A 3 -31.02 -20.98 5.80
CA ALA A 3 -29.94 -20.13 6.36
C ALA A 3 -28.90 -20.93 7.17
N ARG A 4 -29.36 -21.95 7.94
CA ARG A 4 -28.45 -22.82 8.69
C ARG A 4 -27.60 -23.69 7.77
N ALA A 5 -28.20 -24.21 6.70
CA ALA A 5 -27.47 -24.99 5.68
C ALA A 5 -26.43 -24.12 4.97
N GLN A 6 -26.77 -22.88 4.63
CA GLN A 6 -25.83 -21.91 4.05
C GLN A 6 -24.66 -21.60 4.98
N ALA A 7 -24.93 -21.32 6.27
CA ALA A 7 -23.89 -21.08 7.27
C ALA A 7 -22.95 -22.29 7.41
N THR A 8 -23.49 -23.50 7.43
CA THR A 8 -22.69 -24.74 7.48
C THR A 8 -21.78 -24.85 6.25
N ARG A 9 -22.31 -24.61 5.05
CA ARG A 9 -21.50 -24.61 3.81
C ARG A 9 -20.37 -23.59 3.82
N ILE A 10 -20.62 -22.40 4.35
CA ILE A 10 -19.57 -21.36 4.50
C ILE A 10 -18.44 -21.87 5.42
N LEU A 11 -18.79 -22.41 6.58
CA LEU A 11 -17.81 -22.93 7.54
C LEU A 11 -17.02 -24.11 6.97
N GLU A 12 -17.67 -24.99 6.22
CA GLU A 12 -17.01 -26.11 5.52
C GLU A 12 -16.05 -25.58 4.45
N SER A 13 -16.45 -24.57 3.68
CA SER A 13 -15.59 -23.94 2.68
C SER A 13 -14.35 -23.28 3.31
N VAL A 14 -14.51 -22.58 4.45
CA VAL A 14 -13.38 -22.01 5.19
C VAL A 14 -12.42 -23.09 5.65
N LYS A 15 -12.92 -24.20 6.20
CA LYS A 15 -12.08 -25.34 6.62
C LYS A 15 -11.35 -25.97 5.44
N SER A 16 -12.06 -26.22 4.34
CA SER A 16 -11.48 -26.77 3.10
C SER A 16 -10.38 -25.88 2.53
N SER A 17 -10.59 -24.56 2.49
CA SER A 17 -9.59 -23.59 2.07
C SER A 17 -8.35 -23.66 2.96
N GLY A 18 -8.52 -23.73 4.28
CA GLY A 18 -7.40 -23.86 5.22
C GLY A 18 -6.57 -25.14 5.01
N VAL A 19 -7.21 -26.25 4.64
CA VAL A 19 -6.50 -27.49 4.27
C VAL A 19 -5.74 -27.29 2.95
N HIS A 20 -6.42 -26.73 1.94
CA HIS A 20 -5.81 -26.49 0.63
C HIS A 20 -4.53 -25.64 0.75
N TYR A 21 -4.60 -24.51 1.45
CA TYR A 21 -3.43 -23.63 1.62
C TYR A 21 -2.32 -24.23 2.49
N ARG A 22 -2.63 -25.11 3.41
CA ARG A 22 -1.61 -25.85 4.19
C ARG A 22 -0.84 -26.85 3.32
N ASP A 23 -1.53 -27.47 2.35
CA ASP A 23 -0.97 -28.52 1.49
C ASP A 23 -0.46 -27.95 0.14
N SER A 24 -0.43 -26.64 -0.01
CA SER A 24 -0.01 -25.92 -1.22
C SER A 24 1.08 -24.90 -0.90
N LEU A 25 1.79 -24.47 -1.93
CA LEU A 25 2.72 -23.34 -1.85
C LEU A 25 2.07 -22.12 -2.54
N PRO A 26 1.46 -21.18 -1.80
CA PRO A 26 0.93 -19.96 -2.38
C PRO A 26 2.04 -19.14 -3.04
N MET A 27 1.85 -18.79 -4.31
CA MET A 27 2.86 -18.03 -5.09
C MET A 27 2.55 -16.53 -5.16
N ILE A 28 1.54 -16.05 -4.42
CA ILE A 28 1.25 -14.63 -4.32
C ILE A 28 2.11 -14.04 -3.20
N ALA A 29 3.18 -13.33 -3.56
CA ALA A 29 4.20 -12.87 -2.62
C ALA A 29 3.68 -11.90 -1.54
N SER A 30 2.57 -11.20 -1.78
CA SER A 30 1.93 -10.30 -0.80
C SER A 30 1.06 -11.02 0.24
N GLU A 31 0.77 -12.29 0.07
CA GLU A 31 0.00 -13.06 1.05
C GLU A 31 0.86 -13.37 2.28
N ASN A 32 0.22 -13.34 3.45
CA ASN A 32 0.87 -13.63 4.72
C ASN A 32 -0.02 -14.49 5.62
N ILE A 33 0.61 -15.40 6.33
CA ILE A 33 -0.05 -16.19 7.37
C ILE A 33 0.10 -15.45 8.70
N ILE A 34 -1.04 -15.00 9.25
CA ILE A 34 -1.05 -14.33 10.55
C ILE A 34 -0.72 -15.31 11.67
N SER A 35 -0.01 -14.84 12.71
CA SER A 35 0.26 -15.66 13.88
C SER A 35 -1.01 -15.95 14.68
N PRO A 36 -1.08 -17.04 15.46
CA PRO A 36 -2.23 -17.33 16.33
C PRO A 36 -2.59 -16.19 17.27
N MET A 37 -1.59 -15.46 17.77
CA MET A 37 -1.79 -14.30 18.65
C MET A 37 -2.48 -13.16 17.91
N VAL A 38 -2.05 -12.84 16.69
CA VAL A 38 -2.70 -11.82 15.85
C VAL A 38 -4.12 -12.25 15.47
N ALA A 39 -4.32 -13.53 15.12
CA ALA A 39 -5.65 -14.06 14.82
C ALA A 39 -6.61 -13.93 16.02
N ALA A 40 -6.14 -14.18 17.23
CA ALA A 40 -6.93 -14.01 18.46
C ALA A 40 -7.32 -12.54 18.69
N ALA A 41 -6.40 -11.60 18.45
CA ALA A 41 -6.68 -10.17 18.57
C ALA A 41 -7.71 -9.70 17.52
N VAL A 42 -7.58 -10.14 16.26
CA VAL A 42 -8.51 -9.81 15.17
C VAL A 42 -9.90 -10.36 15.44
N ASN A 43 -10.02 -11.56 16.03
CA ASN A 43 -11.31 -12.18 16.36
C ASN A 43 -11.95 -11.68 17.67
N SER A 44 -11.50 -10.56 18.21
CA SER A 44 -12.04 -9.98 19.43
C SER A 44 -13.32 -9.14 19.15
N ASP A 45 -14.05 -8.80 20.21
CA ASP A 45 -15.23 -7.91 20.17
C ASP A 45 -14.91 -6.52 19.62
N LEU A 46 -13.64 -6.12 19.61
CA LEU A 46 -13.21 -4.84 19.06
C LEU A 46 -13.55 -4.71 17.58
N HIS A 47 -13.63 -5.83 16.85
CA HIS A 47 -13.98 -5.86 15.44
C HIS A 47 -15.37 -5.27 15.11
N GLY A 48 -16.28 -5.31 16.07
CA GLY A 48 -17.65 -4.78 15.96
C GLY A 48 -17.84 -3.39 16.57
N ARG A 49 -16.77 -2.67 16.94
CA ARG A 49 -16.84 -1.39 17.64
C ARG A 49 -16.39 -0.24 16.76
N TYR A 50 -16.90 0.95 17.06
CA TYR A 50 -16.46 2.21 16.46
C TYR A 50 -15.33 2.83 17.28
N ALA A 51 -14.27 3.26 16.59
CA ALA A 51 -13.14 3.98 17.19
C ALA A 51 -12.68 5.13 16.27
N GLU A 52 -13.64 5.85 15.69
CA GLU A 52 -13.39 6.94 14.76
C GLU A 52 -12.61 8.07 15.43
N GLY A 53 -11.64 8.62 14.72
CA GLY A 53 -10.73 9.65 15.21
C GLY A 53 -9.30 9.10 15.41
N LEU A 54 -8.45 9.90 16.05
CA LEU A 54 -7.07 9.56 16.37
C LEU A 54 -6.93 9.22 17.87
N PRO A 55 -5.87 8.54 18.31
CA PRO A 55 -5.60 8.32 19.73
C PRO A 55 -5.69 9.62 20.54
N GLY A 56 -6.44 9.57 21.64
CA GLY A 56 -6.72 10.73 22.48
C GLY A 56 -7.68 11.79 21.90
N LYS A 57 -8.20 11.56 20.67
CA LYS A 57 -9.12 12.47 19.97
C LYS A 57 -10.25 11.67 19.28
N ARG A 58 -10.83 10.72 19.99
CA ARG A 58 -11.95 9.91 19.48
C ARG A 58 -13.25 10.67 19.52
N TYR A 59 -14.14 10.35 18.57
CA TYR A 59 -15.52 10.86 18.58
C TYR A 59 -16.41 10.11 19.56
N TYR A 60 -16.02 8.90 19.96
CA TYR A 60 -16.77 8.04 20.87
C TYR A 60 -16.05 7.84 22.19
N GLN A 61 -16.81 7.63 23.26
CA GLN A 61 -16.30 7.24 24.58
C GLN A 61 -15.97 5.75 24.63
N GLY A 62 -15.13 5.34 25.58
CA GLY A 62 -14.76 3.93 25.78
C GLY A 62 -13.77 3.42 24.72
N CYS A 63 -12.93 4.29 24.19
CA CYS A 63 -11.94 3.96 23.15
C CYS A 63 -10.50 3.89 23.70
N GLU A 64 -10.31 3.83 25.01
CA GLU A 64 -8.99 3.88 25.65
C GLU A 64 -8.12 2.68 25.26
N ASP A 65 -8.73 1.50 25.11
CA ASP A 65 -8.03 0.29 24.67
C ASP A 65 -7.63 0.38 23.17
N PHE A 66 -8.49 0.99 22.34
CA PHE A 66 -8.14 1.28 20.94
C PHE A 66 -6.97 2.27 20.87
N ASP A 67 -6.96 3.29 21.71
CA ASP A 67 -5.85 4.25 21.78
C ASP A 67 -4.53 3.58 22.13
N THR A 68 -4.57 2.66 23.08
CA THR A 68 -3.41 1.86 23.48
C THR A 68 -2.89 1.02 22.32
N ILE A 69 -3.77 0.25 21.66
CA ILE A 69 -3.43 -0.64 20.55
C ILE A 69 -2.86 0.18 19.38
N GLU A 70 -3.56 1.25 18.99
CA GLU A 70 -3.14 2.08 17.86
C GLU A 70 -1.82 2.81 18.14
N SER A 71 -1.63 3.32 19.35
CA SER A 71 -0.36 3.97 19.75
C SER A 71 0.82 3.01 19.68
N ILE A 72 0.66 1.77 20.16
CA ILE A 72 1.69 0.73 20.04
C ILE A 72 1.99 0.44 18.57
N GLY A 73 0.96 0.32 17.74
CA GLY A 73 1.10 0.09 16.30
C GLY A 73 1.86 1.23 15.60
N ILE A 74 1.51 2.49 15.90
CA ILE A 74 2.17 3.68 15.37
C ILE A 74 3.67 3.68 15.74
N GLU A 75 4.00 3.49 17.02
CA GLU A 75 5.39 3.50 17.48
C GLU A 75 6.19 2.30 16.91
N SER A 76 5.56 1.16 16.75
CA SER A 76 6.18 -0.01 16.11
C SER A 76 6.49 0.26 14.64
N ALA A 77 5.53 0.81 13.90
CA ALA A 77 5.73 1.17 12.50
C ALA A 77 6.81 2.24 12.33
N LYS A 78 6.85 3.27 13.18
CA LYS A 78 7.94 4.28 13.16
C LYS A 78 9.32 3.63 13.30
N ARG A 79 9.46 2.66 14.20
CA ARG A 79 10.74 1.95 14.40
C ARG A 79 11.12 1.08 13.21
N VAL A 80 10.16 0.33 12.66
CA VAL A 80 10.40 -0.56 11.51
C VAL A 80 10.82 0.24 10.27
N PHE A 81 10.12 1.34 9.99
CA PHE A 81 10.37 2.15 8.79
C PHE A 81 11.33 3.32 9.03
N ASN A 82 11.87 3.48 10.24
CA ASN A 82 12.75 4.59 10.62
C ASN A 82 12.19 5.94 10.15
N CYS A 83 10.91 6.20 10.45
CA CYS A 83 10.21 7.41 10.00
C CYS A 83 9.62 8.21 11.16
N SER A 84 9.45 9.52 10.93
CA SER A 84 8.93 10.43 11.94
C SER A 84 7.43 10.32 12.17
N PHE A 85 6.67 9.93 11.12
CA PHE A 85 5.21 9.85 11.14
C PHE A 85 4.71 8.58 10.50
N THR A 86 3.66 8.00 11.08
CA THR A 86 2.95 6.86 10.51
C THR A 86 1.45 7.02 10.66
N ASN A 87 0.71 6.43 9.74
CA ASN A 87 -0.73 6.23 9.85
C ASN A 87 -1.02 4.76 9.53
N ILE A 88 -1.59 4.05 10.48
CA ILE A 88 -1.91 2.61 10.36
C ILE A 88 -3.40 2.34 10.19
N GLN A 89 -4.23 3.37 10.01
CA GLN A 89 -5.69 3.23 9.92
C GLN A 89 -6.18 2.75 8.56
N SER A 90 -5.31 2.71 7.54
CA SER A 90 -5.70 2.25 6.20
C SER A 90 -5.98 0.75 6.19
N ILE A 91 -7.11 0.35 5.63
CA ILE A 91 -7.54 -1.05 5.54
C ILE A 91 -6.93 -1.81 4.36
N SER A 92 -6.24 -1.12 3.45
CA SER A 92 -5.54 -1.73 2.31
C SER A 92 -4.51 -0.78 1.72
N GLY A 93 -3.55 -1.33 0.95
CA GLY A 93 -2.57 -0.53 0.22
C GLY A 93 -3.21 0.43 -0.79
N THR A 94 -4.29 0.02 -1.46
CA THR A 94 -5.02 0.91 -2.38
C THR A 94 -5.66 2.08 -1.65
N VAL A 95 -6.25 1.85 -0.47
CA VAL A 95 -6.82 2.93 0.36
C VAL A 95 -5.70 3.86 0.87
N SER A 96 -4.55 3.31 1.27
CA SER A 96 -3.37 4.10 1.62
C SER A 96 -2.91 4.99 0.46
N ASN A 97 -2.87 4.45 -0.76
CA ASN A 97 -2.52 5.22 -1.96
C ASN A 97 -3.54 6.32 -2.26
N ILE A 98 -4.85 6.03 -2.16
CA ILE A 98 -5.90 7.07 -2.32
C ILE A 98 -5.71 8.20 -1.29
N ALA A 99 -5.48 7.85 -0.03
CA ALA A 99 -5.26 8.83 1.03
C ALA A 99 -4.01 9.67 0.80
N SER A 100 -2.89 9.03 0.43
CA SER A 100 -1.63 9.71 0.13
C SER A 100 -1.76 10.63 -1.08
N LEU A 101 -2.37 10.15 -2.17
CA LEU A 101 -2.63 10.96 -3.35
C LEU A 101 -3.57 12.14 -3.04
N LYS A 102 -4.56 11.95 -2.14
CA LYS A 102 -5.43 13.02 -1.68
C LYS A 102 -4.66 14.12 -0.94
N ALA A 103 -3.71 13.72 -0.12
CA ALA A 103 -2.89 14.64 0.67
C ALA A 103 -1.84 15.40 -0.18
N LEU A 104 -1.30 14.75 -1.21
CA LEU A 104 -0.14 15.22 -1.95
C LEU A 104 -0.49 15.93 -3.27
N VAL A 105 -1.61 15.57 -3.92
CA VAL A 105 -1.91 15.99 -5.30
C VAL A 105 -3.37 16.41 -5.44
N LYS A 106 -3.62 17.50 -6.15
CA LYS A 106 -4.97 17.97 -6.48
C LYS A 106 -5.51 17.27 -7.73
N PRO A 107 -6.85 17.12 -7.88
CA PRO A 107 -7.44 16.65 -9.13
C PRO A 107 -7.00 17.49 -10.32
N GLY A 108 -6.73 16.83 -11.45
CA GLY A 108 -6.25 17.48 -12.68
C GLY A 108 -4.74 17.70 -12.75
N GLU A 109 -4.01 17.55 -11.62
CA GLU A 109 -2.54 17.64 -11.65
C GLU A 109 -1.92 16.35 -12.24
N THR A 110 -0.68 16.48 -12.71
CA THR A 110 0.07 15.39 -13.33
C THR A 110 0.94 14.68 -12.29
N ILE A 111 0.97 13.38 -12.38
CA ILE A 111 1.93 12.51 -11.67
C ILE A 111 2.69 11.63 -12.66
N THR A 112 3.88 11.20 -12.28
CA THR A 112 4.63 10.18 -13.01
C THR A 112 4.64 8.88 -12.21
N ALA A 113 4.57 7.70 -12.88
CA ALA A 113 4.64 6.40 -12.24
C ALA A 113 5.14 5.31 -13.21
N VAL A 114 5.54 4.16 -12.69
CA VAL A 114 5.83 2.97 -13.51
C VAL A 114 4.53 2.43 -14.08
N SER A 115 4.53 2.06 -15.37
CA SER A 115 3.35 1.50 -16.02
C SER A 115 3.02 0.10 -15.47
N THR A 116 1.75 -0.30 -15.56
CA THR A 116 1.33 -1.63 -15.13
C THR A 116 1.96 -2.72 -16.00
N ALA A 117 2.21 -2.44 -17.28
CA ALA A 117 2.88 -3.37 -18.19
C ALA A 117 4.33 -3.64 -17.77
N ASP A 118 4.98 -2.67 -17.11
CA ASP A 118 6.36 -2.71 -16.64
C ASP A 118 6.45 -3.07 -15.14
N GLY A 119 5.42 -3.71 -14.60
CA GLY A 119 5.36 -4.17 -13.22
C GLY A 119 4.80 -3.17 -12.21
N GLY A 120 4.35 -1.99 -12.64
CA GLY A 120 3.72 -1.00 -11.77
C GLY A 120 2.43 -1.52 -11.11
N HIS A 121 2.19 -1.09 -9.87
CA HIS A 121 1.00 -1.51 -9.13
C HIS A 121 -0.28 -0.94 -9.75
N ILE A 122 -1.34 -1.74 -9.79
CA ILE A 122 -2.63 -1.36 -10.39
C ILE A 122 -3.23 -0.06 -9.80
N SER A 123 -2.98 0.25 -8.53
CA SER A 123 -3.43 1.49 -7.93
C SER A 123 -2.75 2.73 -8.50
N HIS A 124 -1.59 2.59 -9.17
CA HIS A 124 -0.90 3.68 -9.86
C HIS A 124 -1.46 3.94 -11.25
N ALA A 125 -2.32 3.08 -11.76
CA ALA A 125 -2.93 3.20 -13.08
C ALA A 125 -4.22 4.04 -13.07
N ARG A 126 -4.67 4.44 -14.26
CA ARG A 126 -5.93 5.18 -14.44
C ARG A 126 -7.17 4.42 -13.95
N MET A 127 -7.13 3.09 -13.94
CA MET A 127 -8.22 2.26 -13.41
C MET A 127 -8.15 2.08 -11.88
N GLY A 128 -7.10 2.55 -11.23
CA GLY A 128 -6.87 2.48 -9.79
C GLY A 128 -7.02 3.83 -9.09
N ALA A 129 -6.24 4.02 -8.01
CA ALA A 129 -6.32 5.22 -7.16
C ALA A 129 -6.06 6.52 -7.92
N VAL A 130 -5.19 6.50 -8.93
CA VAL A 130 -4.88 7.66 -9.78
C VAL A 130 -6.12 8.14 -10.53
N GLY A 131 -6.87 7.23 -11.16
CA GLY A 131 -8.10 7.58 -11.85
C GLY A 131 -9.22 7.99 -10.89
N VAL A 132 -9.38 7.30 -9.76
CA VAL A 132 -10.33 7.69 -8.69
C VAL A 132 -10.06 9.11 -8.21
N ARG A 133 -8.81 9.54 -8.18
CA ARG A 133 -8.41 10.90 -7.80
C ARG A 133 -8.48 11.93 -8.93
N GLY A 134 -8.80 11.50 -10.17
CA GLY A 134 -8.86 12.39 -11.34
C GLY A 134 -7.52 13.02 -11.68
N LEU A 135 -6.43 12.25 -11.57
CA LEU A 135 -5.07 12.72 -11.86
C LEU A 135 -4.66 12.38 -13.29
N ASN A 136 -3.80 13.19 -13.88
CA ASN A 136 -3.14 12.89 -15.14
C ASN A 136 -1.93 12.02 -14.88
N LEU A 137 -1.83 10.89 -15.59
CA LEU A 137 -0.74 9.94 -15.45
C LEU A 137 0.18 9.97 -16.67
N VAL A 138 1.46 10.14 -16.42
CA VAL A 138 2.56 9.93 -17.37
C VAL A 138 3.41 8.78 -16.85
N THR A 139 3.73 7.80 -17.70
CA THR A 139 4.53 6.65 -17.30
C THR A 139 5.99 6.84 -17.62
N TYR A 140 6.86 6.29 -16.75
CA TYR A 140 8.29 6.25 -17.02
C TYR A 140 8.58 5.34 -18.21
N PRO A 141 9.50 5.70 -19.13
CA PRO A 141 10.08 4.78 -20.10
C PRO A 141 10.78 3.63 -19.38
N TRP A 142 10.72 2.46 -19.99
CA TRP A 142 11.23 1.22 -19.41
C TRP A 142 12.43 0.68 -20.21
N ASP A 143 13.52 0.39 -19.54
CA ASP A 143 14.65 -0.34 -20.09
C ASP A 143 14.42 -1.85 -19.87
N ILE A 144 14.11 -2.55 -20.96
CA ILE A 144 13.79 -3.98 -20.90
C ILE A 144 15.03 -4.84 -20.62
N ASP A 145 16.20 -4.39 -21.03
CA ASP A 145 17.45 -5.15 -20.83
C ASP A 145 17.92 -5.07 -19.38
N ARG A 146 17.71 -3.92 -18.75
CA ARG A 146 18.01 -3.68 -17.34
C ARG A 146 16.85 -4.01 -16.40
N MET A 147 15.66 -4.17 -16.93
CA MET A 147 14.40 -4.40 -16.17
C MET A 147 14.13 -3.32 -15.10
N GLU A 148 14.37 -2.06 -15.46
CA GLU A 148 14.16 -0.90 -14.60
C GLU A 148 13.68 0.31 -15.42
N PRO A 149 13.17 1.38 -14.79
CA PRO A 149 12.94 2.64 -15.50
C PRO A 149 14.23 3.15 -16.15
N ASP A 150 14.17 3.50 -17.43
CA ASP A 150 15.28 4.18 -18.11
C ASP A 150 15.53 5.51 -17.41
N ILE A 151 16.71 5.66 -16.81
CA ILE A 151 17.04 6.80 -15.95
C ILE A 151 17.02 8.10 -16.75
N ASP A 152 17.70 8.14 -17.92
CA ASP A 152 17.85 9.35 -18.69
C ASP A 152 16.51 9.79 -19.32
N ALA A 153 15.79 8.84 -19.91
CA ALA A 153 14.49 9.10 -20.50
C ALA A 153 13.45 9.45 -19.43
N SER A 154 13.47 8.81 -18.26
CA SER A 154 12.58 9.15 -17.14
C SER A 154 12.91 10.53 -16.55
N ALA A 155 14.19 10.87 -16.39
CA ALA A 155 14.61 12.19 -15.96
C ALA A 155 14.14 13.29 -16.93
N LYS A 156 14.25 13.03 -18.24
CA LYS A 156 13.72 13.93 -19.26
C LYS A 156 12.22 14.14 -19.11
N ILE A 157 11.44 13.07 -18.98
CA ILE A 157 9.98 13.14 -18.77
C ILE A 157 9.63 13.93 -17.51
N ILE A 158 10.32 13.70 -16.39
CA ILE A 158 10.09 14.45 -15.15
C ILE A 158 10.31 15.95 -15.37
N ARG A 159 11.41 16.34 -16.04
CA ARG A 159 11.68 17.76 -16.33
C ARG A 159 10.67 18.37 -17.29
N GLU A 160 10.27 17.67 -18.35
CA GLU A 160 9.30 18.15 -19.34
C GLU A 160 7.89 18.29 -18.79
N THR A 161 7.46 17.36 -17.96
CA THR A 161 6.10 17.33 -17.41
C THR A 161 5.95 18.09 -16.11
N SER A 162 7.04 18.33 -15.38
CA SER A 162 7.05 18.96 -14.04
C SER A 162 5.90 18.45 -13.18
N PRO A 163 5.85 17.13 -12.87
CA PRO A 163 4.72 16.55 -12.16
C PRO A 163 4.63 17.08 -10.72
N SER A 164 3.43 17.10 -10.16
CA SER A 164 3.25 17.39 -8.73
C SER A 164 3.78 16.28 -7.84
N LEU A 165 3.85 15.04 -8.38
CA LEU A 165 4.31 13.86 -7.65
C LEU A 165 5.02 12.88 -8.60
N ALA A 166 6.21 12.46 -8.22
CA ALA A 166 6.91 11.31 -8.80
C ALA A 166 6.61 10.08 -7.92
N LEU A 167 5.86 9.12 -8.46
CA LEU A 167 5.44 7.91 -7.76
C LEU A 167 6.27 6.73 -8.24
N PHE A 168 6.92 6.07 -7.30
CA PHE A 168 7.73 4.87 -7.51
C PHE A 168 7.11 3.67 -6.80
N GLY A 169 7.69 2.49 -7.03
CA GLY A 169 7.25 1.23 -6.47
C GLY A 169 6.47 0.39 -7.47
N GLN A 170 6.65 -0.90 -7.39
CA GLN A 170 6.16 -1.88 -8.35
C GLN A 170 5.60 -3.10 -7.60
N SER A 171 4.70 -3.82 -8.25
CA SER A 171 4.23 -5.13 -7.77
C SER A 171 5.12 -6.26 -8.21
N VAL A 172 5.79 -6.10 -9.35
CA VAL A 172 6.71 -7.09 -9.91
C VAL A 172 7.98 -6.36 -10.31
N PHE A 173 9.10 -6.72 -9.70
CA PHE A 173 10.42 -6.20 -10.04
C PHE A 173 11.50 -7.16 -9.55
N LEU A 174 12.64 -7.17 -10.22
CA LEU A 174 13.79 -8.02 -9.89
C LEU A 174 14.98 -7.21 -9.35
N PHE A 175 15.05 -5.94 -9.70
CA PHE A 175 16.14 -5.06 -9.34
C PHE A 175 15.64 -3.80 -8.64
N PRO A 176 16.42 -3.20 -7.74
CA PRO A 176 16.05 -1.95 -7.10
C PRO A 176 15.76 -0.84 -8.11
N THR A 177 14.67 -0.11 -7.88
CA THR A 177 14.38 1.11 -8.65
C THR A 177 15.51 2.12 -8.49
N PRO A 178 15.97 2.84 -9.54
CA PRO A 178 16.96 3.92 -9.44
C PRO A 178 16.36 5.15 -8.74
N LEU A 179 16.01 4.94 -7.47
CA LEU A 179 15.20 5.88 -6.70
C LEU A 179 15.95 7.18 -6.40
N LYS A 180 17.24 7.09 -6.11
CA LYS A 180 18.05 8.26 -5.79
C LYS A 180 18.12 9.22 -6.98
N GLU A 181 18.52 8.69 -8.13
CA GLU A 181 18.70 9.45 -9.36
C GLU A 181 17.41 10.15 -9.78
N LEU A 182 16.31 9.42 -9.80
CA LEU A 182 15.01 9.95 -10.23
C LEU A 182 14.35 10.86 -9.17
N SER A 183 14.62 10.63 -7.87
CA SER A 183 14.15 11.52 -6.81
C SER A 183 14.87 12.87 -6.83
N ASP A 184 16.18 12.87 -7.10
CA ASP A 184 16.95 14.11 -7.22
C ASP A 184 16.36 14.96 -8.35
N VAL A 185 16.09 14.37 -9.52
CA VAL A 185 15.45 15.07 -10.66
C VAL A 185 14.02 15.53 -10.33
N ALA A 186 13.25 14.73 -9.61
CA ALA A 186 11.91 15.11 -9.19
C ALA A 186 11.95 16.36 -8.27
N HIS A 187 12.90 16.40 -7.35
CA HIS A 187 13.10 17.55 -6.47
C HIS A 187 13.58 18.79 -7.21
N GLU A 188 14.41 18.67 -8.27
CA GLU A 188 14.83 19.79 -9.12
C GLU A 188 13.63 20.56 -9.68
N VAL A 189 12.55 19.86 -10.05
CA VAL A 189 11.33 20.46 -10.61
C VAL A 189 10.25 20.76 -9.55
N GLY A 190 10.56 20.57 -8.27
CA GLY A 190 9.65 20.82 -7.16
C GLY A 190 8.60 19.72 -6.95
N ALA A 191 8.73 18.57 -7.59
CA ALA A 191 7.85 17.44 -7.40
C ALA A 191 8.08 16.79 -6.03
N ARG A 192 6.99 16.30 -5.43
CA ARG A 192 7.08 15.38 -4.28
C ARG A 192 7.45 14.00 -4.75
N VAL A 193 8.04 13.20 -3.86
CA VAL A 193 8.37 11.80 -4.13
C VAL A 193 7.54 10.91 -3.21
N MET A 194 6.95 9.86 -3.78
CA MET A 194 6.25 8.81 -3.05
C MET A 194 6.76 7.45 -3.50
N TYR A 195 7.02 6.56 -2.55
CA TYR A 195 7.37 5.18 -2.85
C TYR A 195 6.31 4.23 -2.28
N CYS A 196 5.69 3.43 -3.14
CA CYS A 196 4.72 2.42 -2.75
C CYS A 196 5.44 1.11 -2.42
N LEU A 197 5.58 0.82 -1.13
CA LEU A 197 6.24 -0.37 -0.62
C LEU A 197 5.21 -1.45 -0.29
N LEU A 198 5.34 -2.64 -0.87
CA LEU A 198 4.60 -3.82 -0.43
C LEU A 198 5.54 -5.01 -0.21
N TYR A 199 6.48 -5.23 -1.13
CA TYR A 199 7.41 -6.35 -1.11
C TYR A 199 8.80 -6.00 -0.57
N THR A 200 9.15 -4.72 -0.57
CA THR A 200 10.48 -4.22 -0.20
C THR A 200 10.55 -3.66 1.21
N SER A 201 9.45 -3.75 1.97
CA SER A 201 9.51 -3.38 3.39
C SER A 201 10.22 -4.48 4.18
N PRO A 202 11.01 -4.11 5.22
CA PRO A 202 11.58 -5.09 6.13
C PRO A 202 10.49 -6.03 6.64
N SER A 203 10.71 -7.33 6.48
CA SER A 203 9.81 -8.37 6.95
C SER A 203 10.44 -9.03 8.17
N PRO A 204 9.65 -9.44 9.18
CA PRO A 204 10.16 -10.30 10.25
C PRO A 204 10.74 -11.64 9.76
N ARG A 205 10.66 -11.91 8.47
CA ARG A 205 11.22 -13.10 7.83
C ARG A 205 12.63 -12.88 7.26
N ASP A 206 13.06 -11.63 7.14
CA ASP A 206 14.37 -11.22 6.69
C ASP A 206 15.30 -10.98 7.89
#